data_7ce637555f355e996e3990c974e46b10
#
_entry.id   7ce637555f355e996e3990c974e46b10
#
_cell.length_a   1.000
_cell.length_b   1.000
_cell.length_c   1.000
_cell.angle_alpha   90.00
_cell.angle_beta   90.00
_cell.angle_gamma   90.00
#
_symmetry.space_group_name_H-M   'P 1'
#
loop_
_entity.id
_entity.type
_entity.pdbx_description
1 polymer ?
#
loop_
_entity_poly.entity_id
_entity_poly.type
_entity_poly.pdbx_seq_one_letter_code
_entity_poly.pdbx_strand_id
1 'polypeptide(L)'
;MAMLKIFNIILLMMGMVYSQNMDSLFSDGNEYYNKNQFNDAVEEYESILNQGFYSADLYYNLGNAYYRLEDFANARWSYEMGIGIDPRNKDIVHNLTLTKQKISHTLETPDSQILNLINNFLSSFTYGDFIFFSSLMLLLYSISFIIYRLNPSRSIIISYYLCMVLFFLGTSSSVIKFLWERNNSFGIILNDETQLYSAPFLNDNIKISIFFSGNKVKIEQTTDKWLEISSMDGRKGWIRLEDIRTLD
;
A
#
# COMPACT_ATOMS: atom_id res chain seq x y z
N MET A 1 -19.33 -38.24 -4.85
CA MET A 1 -18.10 -38.21 -4.03
C MET A 1 -16.81 -38.20 -4.87
N ALA A 2 -16.68 -39.06 -5.90
CA ALA A 2 -15.49 -39.10 -6.79
C ALA A 2 -15.32 -37.80 -7.60
N MET A 3 -16.38 -37.24 -8.20
CA MET A 3 -16.32 -35.98 -8.97
C MET A 3 -15.81 -34.80 -8.13
N LEU A 4 -16.23 -34.68 -6.87
CA LEU A 4 -15.75 -33.60 -5.98
C LEU A 4 -14.26 -33.73 -5.65
N LYS A 5 -13.77 -34.96 -5.50
CA LYS A 5 -12.34 -35.22 -5.31
C LYS A 5 -11.51 -34.88 -6.55
N ILE A 6 -12.02 -35.24 -7.74
CA ILE A 6 -11.37 -34.90 -9.02
C ILE A 6 -11.35 -33.38 -9.22
N PHE A 7 -12.46 -32.68 -8.94
CA PHE A 7 -12.54 -31.22 -9.00
C PHE A 7 -11.52 -30.54 -8.08
N ASN A 8 -11.42 -31.02 -6.82
CA ASN A 8 -10.45 -30.47 -5.86
C ASN A 8 -8.99 -30.75 -6.30
N ILE A 9 -8.70 -31.90 -6.89
CA ILE A 9 -7.36 -32.22 -7.42
C ILE A 9 -7.02 -31.31 -8.60
N ILE A 10 -7.95 -31.09 -9.51
CA ILE A 10 -7.77 -30.18 -10.67
C ILE A 10 -7.53 -28.75 -10.18
N LEU A 11 -8.32 -28.27 -9.20
CA LEU A 11 -8.15 -26.95 -8.62
C LEU A 11 -6.77 -26.78 -7.96
N LEU A 12 -6.31 -27.82 -7.27
CA LEU A 12 -5.00 -27.85 -6.61
C LEU A 12 -3.85 -27.89 -7.62
N MET A 13 -3.99 -28.66 -8.70
CA MET A 13 -3.03 -28.68 -9.82
C MET A 13 -2.99 -27.36 -10.56
N MET A 14 -4.14 -26.72 -10.84
CA MET A 14 -4.18 -25.39 -11.44
C MET A 14 -3.46 -24.36 -10.56
N GLY A 15 -3.68 -24.39 -9.23
CA GLY A 15 -2.97 -23.52 -8.29
C GLY A 15 -1.45 -23.72 -8.31
N MET A 16 -0.98 -24.97 -8.41
CA MET A 16 0.46 -25.29 -8.48
C MET A 16 1.09 -24.79 -9.79
N VAL A 17 0.43 -24.97 -10.92
CA VAL A 17 0.92 -24.48 -12.24
C VAL A 17 0.98 -22.96 -12.26
N TYR A 18 -0.01 -22.27 -11.66
CA TYR A 18 -0.02 -20.81 -11.54
C TYR A 18 1.14 -20.31 -10.69
N SER A 19 1.37 -20.93 -9.52
CA SER A 19 2.47 -20.58 -8.63
C SER A 19 3.84 -20.75 -9.32
N GLN A 20 4.07 -21.85 -10.03
CA GLN A 20 5.32 -22.07 -10.75
C GLN A 20 5.61 -21.03 -11.85
N ASN A 21 4.57 -20.54 -12.53
CA ASN A 21 4.74 -19.50 -13.55
C ASN A 21 5.15 -18.17 -12.91
N MET A 22 4.59 -17.81 -11.75
CA MET A 22 4.94 -16.58 -11.02
C MET A 22 6.37 -16.62 -10.49
N ASP A 23 6.79 -17.75 -9.92
CA ASP A 23 8.16 -17.93 -9.42
C ASP A 23 9.18 -17.82 -10.56
N SER A 24 8.84 -18.32 -11.78
CA SER A 24 9.67 -18.17 -12.97
C SER A 24 9.79 -16.71 -13.39
N LEU A 25 8.69 -15.98 -13.57
CA LEU A 25 8.70 -14.56 -13.98
C LEU A 25 9.46 -13.69 -12.96
N PHE A 26 9.30 -13.95 -11.67
CA PHE A 26 10.04 -13.23 -10.63
C PHE A 26 11.55 -13.54 -10.70
N SER A 27 11.91 -14.80 -10.96
CA SER A 27 13.30 -15.23 -11.17
C SER A 27 13.90 -14.60 -12.42
N ASP A 28 13.15 -14.55 -13.53
CA ASP A 28 13.59 -13.98 -14.80
C ASP A 28 13.80 -12.46 -14.65
N GLY A 29 12.88 -11.76 -13.98
CA GLY A 29 13.05 -10.35 -13.64
C GLY A 29 14.30 -10.06 -12.80
N ASN A 30 14.57 -10.91 -11.80
CA ASN A 30 15.80 -10.82 -10.99
C ASN A 30 17.06 -11.08 -11.83
N GLU A 31 17.00 -12.03 -12.79
CA GLU A 31 18.11 -12.33 -13.69
C GLU A 31 18.40 -11.14 -14.62
N TYR A 32 17.37 -10.53 -15.22
CA TYR A 32 17.49 -9.31 -16.02
C TYR A 32 18.07 -8.16 -15.21
N TYR A 33 17.57 -7.93 -13.99
CA TYR A 33 18.11 -6.91 -13.11
C TYR A 33 19.61 -7.11 -12.84
N ASN A 34 20.03 -8.32 -12.52
CA ASN A 34 21.43 -8.67 -12.26
C ASN A 34 22.34 -8.48 -13.49
N LYS A 35 21.77 -8.60 -14.69
CA LYS A 35 22.46 -8.33 -15.96
C LYS A 35 22.45 -6.83 -16.33
N ASN A 36 21.93 -5.96 -15.48
CA ASN A 36 21.68 -4.53 -15.75
C ASN A 36 20.71 -4.26 -16.90
N GLN A 37 19.87 -5.23 -17.25
CA GLN A 37 18.79 -5.12 -18.24
C GLN A 37 17.51 -4.63 -17.53
N PHE A 38 17.52 -3.36 -17.06
CA PHE A 38 16.48 -2.89 -16.16
C PHE A 38 15.12 -2.73 -16.81
N ASN A 39 15.05 -2.42 -18.12
CA ASN A 39 13.78 -2.38 -18.85
C ASN A 39 13.12 -3.77 -18.92
N ASP A 40 13.91 -4.81 -19.23
CA ASP A 40 13.41 -6.18 -19.30
C ASP A 40 12.97 -6.66 -17.90
N ALA A 41 13.70 -6.28 -16.86
CA ALA A 41 13.31 -6.57 -15.48
C ALA A 41 11.97 -5.90 -15.09
N VAL A 42 11.77 -4.63 -15.48
CA VAL A 42 10.50 -3.92 -15.27
C VAL A 42 9.35 -4.62 -15.98
N GLU A 43 9.54 -5.05 -17.25
CA GLU A 43 8.51 -5.74 -18.02
C GLU A 43 8.07 -7.05 -17.33
N GLU A 44 9.01 -7.85 -16.84
CA GLU A 44 8.68 -9.08 -16.11
C GLU A 44 7.95 -8.80 -14.78
N TYR A 45 8.42 -7.84 -13.98
CA TYR A 45 7.75 -7.51 -12.73
C TYR A 45 6.35 -6.91 -12.94
N GLU A 46 6.17 -6.02 -13.92
CA GLU A 46 4.85 -5.49 -14.28
C GLU A 46 3.92 -6.59 -14.82
N SER A 47 4.46 -7.57 -15.55
CA SER A 47 3.68 -8.74 -16.00
C SER A 47 3.10 -9.53 -14.84
N ILE A 48 3.84 -9.67 -13.73
CA ILE A 48 3.35 -10.32 -12.51
C ILE A 48 2.22 -9.48 -11.87
N LEU A 49 2.41 -8.16 -11.76
CA LEU A 49 1.38 -7.26 -11.23
C LEU A 49 0.10 -7.29 -12.07
N ASN A 50 0.22 -7.29 -13.39
CA ASN A 50 -0.91 -7.37 -14.32
C ASN A 50 -1.70 -8.69 -14.21
N GLN A 51 -1.08 -9.74 -13.70
CA GLN A 51 -1.74 -11.01 -13.38
C GLN A 51 -2.42 -11.01 -11.98
N GLY A 52 -2.35 -9.88 -11.26
CA GLY A 52 -3.00 -9.70 -9.96
C GLY A 52 -2.19 -10.26 -8.79
N PHE A 53 -0.89 -10.53 -8.98
CA PHE A 53 -0.01 -10.95 -7.88
C PHE A 53 0.84 -9.77 -7.41
N TYR A 54 0.90 -9.59 -6.10
CA TYR A 54 1.65 -8.51 -5.47
C TYR A 54 2.25 -8.96 -4.14
N SER A 55 3.49 -8.54 -3.91
CA SER A 55 4.22 -8.73 -2.66
C SER A 55 5.15 -7.54 -2.41
N ALA A 56 5.56 -7.37 -1.16
CA ALA A 56 6.52 -6.32 -0.81
C ALA A 56 7.84 -6.48 -1.57
N ASP A 57 8.31 -7.73 -1.76
CA ASP A 57 9.54 -8.03 -2.49
C ASP A 57 9.43 -7.71 -3.99
N LEU A 58 8.26 -8.00 -4.60
CA LEU A 58 8.01 -7.65 -5.99
C LEU A 58 8.06 -6.14 -6.20
N TYR A 59 7.37 -5.38 -5.37
CA TYR A 59 7.40 -3.92 -5.43
C TYR A 59 8.78 -3.33 -5.09
N TYR A 60 9.52 -3.95 -4.19
CA TYR A 60 10.89 -3.55 -3.88
C TYR A 60 11.80 -3.69 -5.11
N ASN A 61 11.77 -4.86 -5.78
CA ASN A 61 12.60 -5.13 -6.94
C ASN A 61 12.18 -4.26 -8.15
N LEU A 62 10.89 -4.08 -8.37
CA LEU A 62 10.37 -3.18 -9.40
C LEU A 62 10.80 -1.73 -9.13
N GLY A 63 10.70 -1.26 -7.88
CA GLY A 63 11.18 0.06 -7.48
C GLY A 63 12.68 0.24 -7.71
N ASN A 64 13.47 -0.80 -7.40
CA ASN A 64 14.91 -0.79 -7.68
C ASN A 64 15.19 -0.70 -9.18
N ALA A 65 14.45 -1.43 -10.03
CA ALA A 65 14.62 -1.39 -11.48
C ALA A 65 14.28 -0.01 -12.05
N TYR A 66 13.16 0.58 -11.64
CA TYR A 66 12.80 1.95 -12.02
C TYR A 66 13.83 2.98 -11.52
N TYR A 67 14.32 2.84 -10.28
CA TYR A 67 15.34 3.72 -9.74
C TYR A 67 16.63 3.69 -10.59
N ARG A 68 17.03 2.52 -11.07
CA ARG A 68 18.21 2.35 -11.95
C ARG A 68 17.99 2.93 -13.35
N LEU A 69 16.74 3.04 -13.80
CA LEU A 69 16.33 3.74 -15.03
C LEU A 69 16.17 5.25 -14.84
N GLU A 70 16.39 5.76 -13.62
CA GLU A 70 16.14 7.15 -13.22
C GLU A 70 14.66 7.58 -13.33
N ASP A 71 13.75 6.62 -13.47
CA ASP A 71 12.30 6.83 -13.39
C ASP A 71 11.86 6.90 -11.91
N PHE A 72 12.12 8.04 -11.29
CA PHE A 72 11.90 8.21 -9.85
C PHE A 72 10.42 8.26 -9.47
N ALA A 73 9.52 8.60 -10.40
CA ALA A 73 8.08 8.57 -10.15
C ALA A 73 7.57 7.13 -9.99
N ASN A 74 7.86 6.25 -10.94
CA ASN A 74 7.49 4.84 -10.85
C ASN A 74 8.25 4.10 -9.74
N ALA A 75 9.52 4.48 -9.48
CA ALA A 75 10.26 3.97 -8.33
C ALA A 75 9.57 4.35 -7.01
N ARG A 76 9.17 5.62 -6.84
CA ARG A 76 8.41 6.08 -5.68
C ARG A 76 7.10 5.31 -5.53
N TRP A 77 6.34 5.20 -6.62
CA TRP A 77 5.08 4.45 -6.62
C TRP A 77 5.29 3.01 -6.13
N SER A 78 6.27 2.31 -6.70
CA SER A 78 6.56 0.92 -6.32
C SER A 78 6.93 0.79 -4.84
N TYR A 79 7.79 1.65 -4.32
CA TYR A 79 8.15 1.60 -2.90
C TYR A 79 6.99 1.97 -1.98
N GLU A 80 6.15 2.93 -2.33
CA GLU A 80 4.94 3.28 -1.56
C GLU A 80 3.96 2.09 -1.50
N MET A 81 3.78 1.37 -2.63
CA MET A 81 2.98 0.14 -2.68
C MET A 81 3.60 -0.97 -1.81
N GLY A 82 4.91 -1.15 -1.87
CA GLY A 82 5.61 -2.14 -1.04
C GLY A 82 5.49 -1.85 0.46
N ILE A 83 5.57 -0.58 0.87
CA ILE A 83 5.34 -0.15 2.26
C ILE A 83 3.89 -0.39 2.70
N GLY A 84 2.91 -0.25 1.79
CA GLY A 84 1.52 -0.59 2.07
C GLY A 84 1.34 -2.05 2.51
N ILE A 85 2.16 -2.97 1.96
CA ILE A 85 2.15 -4.39 2.27
C ILE A 85 3.00 -4.71 3.50
N ASP A 86 4.27 -4.24 3.52
CA ASP A 86 5.20 -4.41 4.65
C ASP A 86 5.75 -3.06 5.13
N PRO A 87 5.04 -2.38 6.03
CA PRO A 87 5.44 -1.07 6.55
C PRO A 87 6.75 -1.08 7.36
N ARG A 88 7.21 -2.26 7.78
CA ARG A 88 8.42 -2.43 8.61
C ARG A 88 9.65 -2.81 7.82
N ASN A 89 9.54 -2.95 6.51
CA ASN A 89 10.66 -3.26 5.64
C ASN A 89 11.62 -2.07 5.52
N LYS A 90 12.77 -2.19 6.17
CA LYS A 90 13.76 -1.11 6.26
C LYS A 90 14.39 -0.76 4.92
N ASP A 91 14.54 -1.74 4.04
CA ASP A 91 15.16 -1.55 2.74
C ASP A 91 14.26 -0.74 1.82
N ILE A 92 12.94 -1.04 1.83
CA ILE A 92 11.94 -0.27 1.08
C ILE A 92 11.89 1.17 1.61
N VAL A 93 11.81 1.35 2.93
CA VAL A 93 11.77 2.69 3.57
C VAL A 93 13.03 3.49 3.22
N HIS A 94 14.21 2.86 3.26
CA HIS A 94 15.47 3.49 2.90
C HIS A 94 15.47 3.93 1.42
N ASN A 95 15.12 3.03 0.50
CA ASN A 95 15.12 3.31 -0.93
C ASN A 95 14.05 4.34 -1.33
N LEU A 96 12.88 4.32 -0.69
CA LEU A 96 11.88 5.38 -0.83
C LEU A 96 12.45 6.75 -0.42
N THR A 97 13.17 6.81 0.70
CA THR A 97 13.79 8.04 1.17
C THR A 97 14.83 8.57 0.17
N LEU A 98 15.68 7.70 -0.37
CA LEU A 98 16.64 8.07 -1.43
C LEU A 98 15.95 8.55 -2.70
N THR A 99 14.87 7.86 -3.09
CA THR A 99 14.08 8.22 -4.28
C THR A 99 13.46 9.60 -4.14
N LYS A 100 12.86 9.91 -2.98
CA LYS A 100 12.29 11.23 -2.69
C LYS A 100 13.32 12.35 -2.79
N GLN A 101 14.57 12.12 -2.42
CA GLN A 101 15.65 13.10 -2.56
C GLN A 101 16.04 13.38 -4.02
N LYS A 102 15.74 12.47 -4.95
CA LYS A 102 15.98 12.63 -6.39
C LYS A 102 14.86 13.37 -7.10
N ILE A 103 13.65 13.38 -6.53
CA ILE A 103 12.50 14.06 -7.11
C ILE A 103 12.64 15.58 -6.87
N SER A 104 12.66 16.33 -7.97
CA SER A 104 12.65 17.77 -7.93
C SER A 104 11.28 18.28 -7.45
N HIS A 105 11.25 19.35 -6.65
CA HIS A 105 10.00 19.99 -6.24
C HIS A 105 9.03 19.08 -5.44
N THR A 106 9.56 18.26 -4.51
CA THR A 106 8.70 17.51 -3.59
C THR A 106 7.82 18.44 -2.77
N LEU A 107 6.50 18.22 -2.87
CA LEU A 107 5.49 18.97 -2.11
C LEU A 107 5.25 18.25 -0.76
N GLU A 108 6.25 18.22 0.09
CA GLU A 108 6.10 17.71 1.45
C GLU A 108 5.95 18.91 2.39
N THR A 109 4.81 19.03 3.05
CA THR A 109 4.66 20.01 4.13
C THR A 109 5.53 19.59 5.31
N PRO A 110 6.20 20.53 5.99
CA PRO A 110 6.83 20.24 7.26
C PRO A 110 5.74 20.02 8.30
N ASP A 111 5.32 18.77 8.46
CA ASP A 111 4.40 18.37 9.53
C ASP A 111 5.04 18.63 10.90
N SER A 112 4.19 18.90 11.90
CA SER A 112 4.69 18.99 13.27
C SER A 112 5.37 17.66 13.64
N GLN A 113 6.53 17.72 14.28
CA GLN A 113 7.31 16.53 14.67
C GLN A 113 6.46 15.50 15.44
N ILE A 114 5.51 15.98 16.24
CA ILE A 114 4.60 15.14 17.03
C ILE A 114 3.61 14.39 16.12
N LEU A 115 3.00 15.07 15.14
CA LEU A 115 2.09 14.43 14.19
C LEU A 115 2.83 13.39 13.34
N ASN A 116 4.06 13.67 12.92
CA ASN A 116 4.89 12.71 12.21
C ASN A 116 5.22 11.48 13.04
N LEU A 117 5.53 11.64 14.33
CA LEU A 117 5.78 10.49 15.22
C LEU A 117 4.51 9.63 15.37
N ILE A 118 3.34 10.24 15.53
CA ILE A 118 2.07 9.52 15.63
C ILE A 118 1.74 8.82 14.32
N ASN A 119 1.87 9.50 13.20
CA ASN A 119 1.60 8.95 11.88
C ASN A 119 2.56 7.80 11.55
N ASN A 120 3.85 7.96 11.83
CA ASN A 120 4.85 6.91 11.63
C ASN A 120 4.59 5.68 12.51
N PHE A 121 4.15 5.90 13.76
CA PHE A 121 3.77 4.80 14.63
C PHE A 121 2.53 4.07 14.10
N LEU A 122 1.47 4.79 13.74
CA LEU A 122 0.23 4.19 13.22
C LEU A 122 0.44 3.52 11.85
N SER A 123 1.24 4.10 10.98
CA SER A 123 1.55 3.51 9.66
C SER A 123 2.41 2.26 9.75
N SER A 124 3.15 2.07 10.87
CA SER A 124 3.95 0.85 11.10
C SER A 124 3.11 -0.40 11.34
N PHE A 125 1.81 -0.27 11.54
CA PHE A 125 0.90 -1.40 11.73
C PHE A 125 -0.05 -1.52 10.54
N THR A 126 -0.24 -2.75 10.05
CA THR A 126 -1.30 -3.07 9.10
C THR A 126 -2.62 -3.26 9.83
N TYR A 127 -3.76 -3.18 9.11
CA TYR A 127 -5.05 -3.57 9.73
C TYR A 127 -5.07 -5.06 10.14
N GLY A 128 -4.27 -5.90 9.48
CA GLY A 128 -4.07 -7.31 9.85
C GLY A 128 -3.42 -7.48 11.22
N ASP A 129 -2.46 -6.60 11.59
CA ASP A 129 -1.85 -6.61 12.92
C ASP A 129 -2.91 -6.35 14.01
N PHE A 130 -3.84 -5.42 13.77
CA PHE A 130 -4.95 -5.13 14.70
C PHE A 130 -5.95 -6.29 14.79
N ILE A 131 -6.25 -6.97 13.67
CA ILE A 131 -7.10 -8.17 13.67
C ILE A 131 -6.43 -9.29 14.47
N PHE A 132 -5.13 -9.53 14.25
CA PHE A 132 -4.37 -10.53 14.99
C PHE A 132 -4.37 -10.23 16.50
N PHE A 133 -4.07 -8.99 16.88
CA PHE A 133 -4.12 -8.55 18.28
C PHE A 133 -5.51 -8.75 18.89
N SER A 134 -6.56 -8.37 18.18
CA SER A 134 -7.94 -8.54 18.64
C SER A 134 -8.31 -10.02 18.83
N SER A 135 -7.91 -10.88 17.90
CA SER A 135 -8.13 -12.31 17.98
C SER A 135 -7.44 -12.94 19.20
N LEU A 136 -6.20 -12.50 19.49
CA LEU A 136 -5.47 -12.91 20.68
C LEU A 136 -6.17 -12.44 21.96
N MET A 137 -6.65 -11.19 22.00
CA MET A 137 -7.37 -10.66 23.16
C MET A 137 -8.71 -11.39 23.39
N LEU A 138 -9.41 -11.78 22.32
CA LEU A 138 -10.62 -12.57 22.40
C LEU A 138 -10.35 -13.98 22.97
N LEU A 139 -9.24 -14.60 22.57
CA LEU A 139 -8.80 -15.88 23.12
C LEU A 139 -8.52 -15.77 24.63
N LEU A 140 -7.75 -14.76 25.05
CA LEU A 140 -7.42 -14.52 26.45
C LEU A 140 -8.67 -14.16 27.28
N TYR A 141 -9.60 -13.41 26.72
CA TYR A 141 -10.92 -13.14 27.31
C TYR A 141 -11.67 -14.44 27.56
N SER A 142 -11.74 -15.35 26.58
CA SER A 142 -12.42 -16.63 26.68
C SER A 142 -11.80 -17.53 27.76
N ILE A 143 -10.48 -17.59 27.83
CA ILE A 143 -9.74 -18.31 28.86
C ILE A 143 -10.03 -17.72 30.26
N SER A 144 -9.93 -16.39 30.38
CA SER A 144 -10.21 -15.70 31.65
C SER A 144 -11.64 -15.91 32.12
N PHE A 145 -12.61 -15.97 31.20
CA PHE A 145 -14.01 -16.28 31.51
C PHE A 145 -14.17 -17.69 32.07
N ILE A 146 -13.53 -18.71 31.46
CA ILE A 146 -13.58 -20.09 31.96
C ILE A 146 -12.98 -20.16 33.37
N ILE A 147 -11.80 -19.59 33.59
CA ILE A 147 -11.14 -19.58 34.90
C ILE A 147 -12.00 -18.85 35.94
N TYR A 148 -12.62 -17.72 35.57
CA TYR A 148 -13.54 -17.00 36.45
C TYR A 148 -14.72 -17.87 36.92
N ARG A 149 -15.26 -18.70 36.01
CA ARG A 149 -16.37 -19.63 36.34
C ARG A 149 -15.93 -20.74 37.32
N LEU A 150 -14.66 -21.15 37.26
CA LEU A 150 -14.12 -22.20 38.11
C LEU A 150 -13.59 -21.67 39.46
N ASN A 151 -12.94 -20.51 39.46
CA ASN A 151 -12.32 -19.94 40.65
C ASN A 151 -12.37 -18.40 40.56
N PRO A 152 -13.46 -17.75 41.00
CA PRO A 152 -13.61 -16.31 40.94
C PRO A 152 -12.64 -15.61 41.90
N SER A 153 -11.61 -14.97 41.37
CA SER A 153 -10.71 -14.09 42.13
C SER A 153 -10.75 -12.68 41.56
N ARG A 154 -10.40 -11.68 42.38
CA ARG A 154 -10.39 -10.26 41.97
C ARG A 154 -9.45 -10.03 40.76
N SER A 155 -8.30 -10.68 40.75
CA SER A 155 -7.33 -10.57 39.65
C SER A 155 -7.88 -11.12 38.33
N ILE A 156 -8.61 -12.26 38.37
CA ILE A 156 -9.23 -12.88 37.20
C ILE A 156 -10.34 -11.99 36.65
N ILE A 157 -11.14 -11.37 37.50
CA ILE A 157 -12.19 -10.41 37.10
C ILE A 157 -11.55 -9.21 36.37
N ILE A 158 -10.48 -8.65 36.91
CA ILE A 158 -9.77 -7.53 36.27
C ILE A 158 -9.20 -7.94 34.91
N SER A 159 -8.55 -9.12 34.81
CA SER A 159 -8.01 -9.65 33.56
C SER A 159 -9.11 -9.82 32.51
N TYR A 160 -10.23 -10.40 32.89
CA TYR A 160 -11.41 -10.61 32.05
C TYR A 160 -11.89 -9.30 31.40
N TYR A 161 -12.15 -8.25 32.23
CA TYR A 161 -12.61 -6.98 31.70
C TYR A 161 -11.52 -6.25 30.90
N LEU A 162 -10.26 -6.35 31.29
CA LEU A 162 -9.14 -5.77 30.56
C LEU A 162 -9.04 -6.38 29.14
N CYS A 163 -9.07 -7.72 29.02
CA CYS A 163 -9.04 -8.37 27.72
C CYS A 163 -10.23 -7.98 26.83
N MET A 164 -11.43 -7.82 27.46
CA MET A 164 -12.61 -7.35 26.73
C MET A 164 -12.42 -5.93 26.17
N VAL A 165 -11.90 -5.01 26.97
CA VAL A 165 -11.63 -3.64 26.52
C VAL A 165 -10.58 -3.62 25.41
N LEU A 166 -9.49 -4.36 25.57
CA LEU A 166 -8.42 -4.45 24.57
C LEU A 166 -8.90 -5.09 23.25
N PHE A 167 -9.80 -6.08 23.32
CA PHE A 167 -10.45 -6.64 22.14
C PHE A 167 -11.23 -5.58 21.37
N PHE A 168 -12.08 -4.80 22.03
CA PHE A 168 -12.84 -3.74 21.36
C PHE A 168 -11.97 -2.62 20.84
N LEU A 169 -10.91 -2.24 21.56
CA LEU A 169 -9.95 -1.25 21.07
C LEU A 169 -9.24 -1.73 19.79
N GLY A 170 -8.78 -2.98 19.77
CA GLY A 170 -8.12 -3.54 18.60
C GLY A 170 -9.05 -3.65 17.38
N THR A 171 -10.29 -4.13 17.58
CA THR A 171 -11.28 -4.21 16.49
C THR A 171 -11.67 -2.83 15.96
N SER A 172 -11.88 -1.86 16.85
CA SER A 172 -12.18 -0.48 16.45
C SER A 172 -11.02 0.14 15.67
N SER A 173 -9.77 -0.07 16.11
CA SER A 173 -8.58 0.43 15.41
C SER A 173 -8.45 -0.19 14.01
N SER A 174 -8.73 -1.49 13.86
CA SER A 174 -8.73 -2.15 12.55
C SER A 174 -9.77 -1.54 11.61
N VAL A 175 -11.00 -1.34 12.10
CA VAL A 175 -12.08 -0.73 11.30
C VAL A 175 -11.75 0.72 10.91
N ILE A 176 -11.25 1.51 11.87
CA ILE A 176 -10.87 2.91 11.61
C ILE A 176 -9.78 2.97 10.54
N LYS A 177 -8.73 2.13 10.66
CA LYS A 177 -7.65 2.09 9.68
C LYS A 177 -8.15 1.68 8.30
N PHE A 178 -8.98 0.63 8.21
CA PHE A 178 -9.58 0.18 6.96
C PHE A 178 -10.42 1.29 6.29
N LEU A 179 -11.28 1.97 7.05
CA LEU A 179 -12.10 3.06 6.53
C LEU A 179 -11.23 4.26 6.11
N TRP A 180 -10.15 4.53 6.84
CA TRP A 180 -9.24 5.62 6.51
C TRP A 180 -8.49 5.34 5.20
N GLU A 181 -7.94 4.13 5.03
CA GLU A 181 -7.27 3.71 3.79
C GLU A 181 -8.23 3.75 2.60
N ARG A 182 -9.44 3.22 2.77
CA ARG A 182 -10.48 3.25 1.72
C ARG A 182 -10.90 4.66 1.30
N ASN A 183 -10.93 5.60 2.24
CA ASN A 183 -11.42 6.97 1.98
C ASN A 183 -10.30 7.94 1.59
N ASN A 184 -9.05 7.51 1.62
CA ASN A 184 -7.89 8.34 1.30
C ASN A 184 -7.05 7.67 0.23
N SER A 185 -7.54 7.70 -1.00
CA SER A 185 -6.79 7.26 -2.16
C SER A 185 -5.74 8.31 -2.52
N PHE A 186 -4.54 7.85 -2.84
CA PHE A 186 -3.43 8.70 -3.26
C PHE A 186 -2.92 8.25 -4.62
N GLY A 187 -2.13 9.10 -5.26
CA GLY A 187 -1.45 8.73 -6.49
C GLY A 187 -0.14 9.49 -6.65
N ILE A 188 0.71 8.99 -7.53
CA ILE A 188 1.99 9.57 -7.90
C ILE A 188 1.89 10.12 -9.32
N ILE A 189 2.22 11.40 -9.51
CA ILE A 189 2.30 12.04 -10.82
C ILE A 189 3.46 11.42 -11.60
N LEU A 190 3.19 11.00 -12.83
CA LEU A 190 4.19 10.32 -13.68
C LEU A 190 4.96 11.27 -14.58
N ASN A 191 4.28 12.22 -15.20
CA ASN A 191 4.88 13.09 -16.19
C ASN A 191 5.66 14.25 -15.55
N ASP A 192 6.72 14.69 -16.22
CA ASP A 192 7.61 15.76 -15.73
C ASP A 192 6.88 17.07 -15.48
N GLU A 193 5.84 17.36 -16.28
CA GLU A 193 4.97 18.53 -16.11
C GLU A 193 3.51 18.14 -16.37
N THR A 194 2.74 17.99 -15.31
CA THR A 194 1.30 17.70 -15.38
C THR A 194 0.49 18.97 -15.10
N GLN A 195 -0.34 19.37 -16.07
CA GLN A 195 -1.21 20.53 -15.92
C GLN A 195 -2.38 20.25 -14.99
N LEU A 196 -2.61 21.13 -14.04
CA LEU A 196 -3.80 21.14 -13.18
C LEU A 196 -4.86 22.07 -13.79
N TYR A 197 -6.08 21.57 -13.94
CA TYR A 197 -7.21 22.29 -14.51
C TYR A 197 -8.28 22.58 -13.46
N SER A 198 -9.04 23.67 -13.60
CA SER A 198 -10.18 23.96 -12.71
C SER A 198 -11.43 23.12 -13.01
N ALA A 199 -11.48 22.45 -14.16
CA ALA A 199 -12.59 21.59 -14.57
C ALA A 199 -12.09 20.42 -15.43
N PRO A 200 -12.85 19.30 -15.54
CA PRO A 200 -12.39 18.07 -16.20
C PRO A 200 -12.49 18.11 -17.73
N PHE A 201 -11.86 19.10 -18.35
CA PHE A 201 -11.71 19.20 -19.80
C PHE A 201 -10.47 20.03 -20.18
N LEU A 202 -9.97 19.84 -21.40
CA LEU A 202 -8.78 20.52 -21.90
C LEU A 202 -9.15 21.94 -22.39
N ASN A 203 -8.64 22.95 -21.72
CA ASN A 203 -8.74 24.33 -22.13
C ASN A 203 -7.62 25.15 -21.46
N ASP A 204 -6.89 25.93 -22.24
CA ASP A 204 -5.78 26.72 -21.72
C ASP A 204 -6.22 27.81 -20.73
N ASN A 205 -7.45 28.32 -20.87
CA ASN A 205 -7.98 29.35 -20.00
C ASN A 205 -8.33 28.89 -18.58
N ILE A 206 -8.33 27.58 -18.34
CA ILE A 206 -8.67 26.99 -17.03
C ILE A 206 -7.49 26.26 -16.39
N LYS A 207 -6.28 26.43 -16.91
CA LYS A 207 -5.06 25.97 -16.27
C LYS A 207 -4.81 26.74 -14.98
N ILE A 208 -4.59 26.02 -13.87
CA ILE A 208 -4.36 26.61 -12.55
C ILE A 208 -2.87 26.59 -12.20
N SER A 209 -2.22 25.44 -12.39
CA SER A 209 -0.89 25.17 -11.89
C SER A 209 -0.26 23.97 -12.62
N ILE A 210 0.99 23.67 -12.27
CA ILE A 210 1.72 22.50 -12.76
C ILE A 210 2.14 21.64 -11.57
N PHE A 211 2.04 20.32 -11.72
CA PHE A 211 2.66 19.32 -10.87
C PHE A 211 3.82 18.65 -11.59
N PHE A 212 4.78 18.17 -10.81
CA PHE A 212 5.98 17.54 -11.33
C PHE A 212 5.98 16.03 -11.06
N SER A 213 6.70 15.31 -11.90
CA SER A 213 6.92 13.87 -11.77
C SER A 213 7.34 13.48 -10.34
N GLY A 214 6.75 12.42 -9.84
CA GLY A 214 6.99 11.93 -8.49
C GLY A 214 6.23 12.65 -7.37
N ASN A 215 5.45 13.71 -7.64
CA ASN A 215 4.62 14.34 -6.61
C ASN A 215 3.51 13.37 -6.16
N LYS A 216 3.33 13.23 -4.84
CA LYS A 216 2.21 12.49 -4.25
C LYS A 216 1.04 13.43 -4.02
N VAL A 217 -0.13 13.05 -4.50
CA VAL A 217 -1.37 13.82 -4.38
C VAL A 217 -2.49 12.95 -3.86
N LYS A 218 -3.47 13.56 -3.18
CA LYS A 218 -4.68 12.88 -2.74
C LYS A 218 -5.71 12.92 -3.85
N ILE A 219 -6.38 11.80 -4.09
CA ILE A 219 -7.48 11.68 -5.05
C ILE A 219 -8.78 11.94 -4.29
N GLU A 220 -9.54 12.95 -4.72
CA GLU A 220 -10.81 13.32 -4.08
C GLU A 220 -12.00 12.74 -4.86
N GLN A 221 -11.91 12.74 -6.19
CA GLN A 221 -12.97 12.23 -7.06
C GLN A 221 -12.37 11.63 -8.33
N THR A 222 -12.99 10.57 -8.84
CA THR A 222 -12.61 9.89 -10.08
C THR A 222 -13.78 9.97 -11.07
N THR A 223 -13.47 10.30 -12.31
CA THR A 223 -14.35 10.18 -13.48
C THR A 223 -13.66 9.32 -14.53
N ASP A 224 -14.31 9.02 -15.66
CA ASP A 224 -13.78 8.10 -16.68
C ASP A 224 -12.37 8.46 -17.19
N LYS A 225 -12.04 9.75 -17.26
CA LYS A 225 -10.76 10.23 -17.83
C LYS A 225 -10.02 11.23 -16.94
N TRP A 226 -10.64 11.69 -15.86
CA TRP A 226 -10.12 12.75 -15.02
C TRP A 226 -10.19 12.38 -13.54
N LEU A 227 -9.20 12.87 -12.81
CA LEU A 227 -9.14 12.79 -11.36
C LEU A 227 -9.15 14.20 -10.77
N GLU A 228 -10.06 14.45 -9.83
CA GLU A 228 -9.94 15.61 -8.96
C GLU A 228 -8.93 15.28 -7.87
N ILE A 229 -7.89 16.07 -7.78
CA ILE A 229 -6.82 15.88 -6.82
C ILE A 229 -6.69 17.07 -5.90
N SER A 230 -6.18 16.80 -4.70
CA SER A 230 -5.70 17.81 -3.77
C SER A 230 -4.25 17.53 -3.38
N SER A 231 -3.45 18.59 -3.35
CA SER A 231 -2.07 18.52 -2.91
C SER A 231 -1.92 18.97 -1.47
N MET A 232 -0.83 18.58 -0.81
CA MET A 232 -0.53 18.97 0.57
C MET A 232 -0.31 20.48 0.75
N ASP A 233 0.04 21.21 -0.32
CA ASP A 233 0.15 22.69 -0.32
C ASP A 233 -1.20 23.41 -0.53
N GLY A 234 -2.30 22.66 -0.59
CA GLY A 234 -3.67 23.19 -0.69
C GLY A 234 -4.15 23.46 -2.12
N ARG A 235 -3.34 23.18 -3.17
CA ARG A 235 -3.81 23.24 -4.55
C ARG A 235 -4.81 22.11 -4.81
N LYS A 236 -5.92 22.44 -5.48
CA LYS A 236 -6.97 21.49 -5.85
C LYS A 236 -7.41 21.72 -7.29
N GLY A 237 -7.69 20.63 -8.01
CA GLY A 237 -8.16 20.69 -9.39
C GLY A 237 -8.15 19.32 -10.06
N TRP A 238 -8.23 19.33 -11.39
CA TRP A 238 -8.40 18.15 -12.22
C TRP A 238 -7.14 17.87 -13.04
N ILE A 239 -6.73 16.59 -13.08
CA ILE A 239 -5.67 16.06 -13.94
C ILE A 239 -6.21 14.87 -14.73
N ARG A 240 -5.53 14.46 -15.80
CA ARG A 240 -5.91 13.26 -16.56
C ARG A 240 -5.52 12.00 -15.81
N LEU A 241 -6.34 10.96 -15.95
CA LEU A 241 -6.07 9.65 -15.38
C LEU A 241 -4.73 9.05 -15.86
N GLU A 242 -4.34 9.32 -17.11
CA GLU A 242 -3.09 8.83 -17.69
C GLU A 242 -1.81 9.49 -17.14
N ASP A 243 -1.94 10.62 -16.44
CA ASP A 243 -0.81 11.38 -15.89
C ASP A 243 -0.43 10.94 -14.48
N ILE A 244 -1.15 9.98 -13.90
CA ILE A 244 -0.99 9.55 -12.50
C ILE A 244 -1.09 8.04 -12.38
N ARG A 245 -0.36 7.47 -11.44
CA ARG A 245 -0.48 6.07 -11.01
C ARG A 245 -1.01 6.02 -9.59
N THR A 246 -2.17 5.36 -9.39
CA THR A 246 -2.83 5.29 -8.09
C THR A 246 -2.10 4.35 -7.13
N LEU A 247 -2.28 4.56 -5.83
CA LEU A 247 -1.72 3.75 -4.75
C LEU A 247 -2.81 2.87 -4.09
N ASP A 248 -3.70 2.30 -4.94
CA ASP A 248 -4.84 1.48 -4.52
C ASP A 248 -4.58 -0.01 -4.74
#